data_32b9f0877206ad4cbf74156adffbf113
#
_entry.id   32b9f0877206ad4cbf74156adffbf113
#
_cell.length_a   1.000
_cell.length_b   1.000
_cell.length_c   1.000
_cell.angle_alpha   90.00
_cell.angle_beta   90.00
_cell.angle_gamma   90.00
#
_symmetry.space_group_name_H-M   'P 1'
#
loop_
_entity.id
_entity.type
_entity.pdbx_description
1 polymer ?
#
loop_
_entity_poly.entity_id
_entity_poly.type
_entity_poly.pdbx_seq_one_letter_code
_entity_poly.pdbx_strand_id
1 'polypeptide(L)'
;FKRAYSYKFRFPSYMSAKKFYDSYALKTHDNKHFLERYEDRLSVVALFFGNGDVEEALKYIDLLMTQQYQPATPTMLNAGLFKAGEMVSCFLIETGDSLNDINMMNSTARQLSKLGGGISINLTKTRAKNEDLMGNDNKTMGVVPIMKNLDQSQRHINQGGKRQGSFATYLNVFHADIYDFLDTKKISADEDVRVKTLSIGVVIPDKFIELARDNKPMYLFYPKNLWDNYGVTIDEIDMDEWYDKLINDPEIRKQKIDPRDLLEQISITQIESGYPYIMFEDNVNKDHALNNLGKVKFSNLCSEILQYSEVSQYTDYDEEDIIGQDISCNLGSLNIGNVMNNKDFENTVRYLSLIHISEPTRLLSI
;
A
#
# COMPACT_ATOMS: atom_id res chain seq x y z
N PHE A 1 15.89 -23.68 -20.07
CA PHE A 1 16.70 -24.40 -19.09
C PHE A 1 18.19 -24.44 -19.48
N LYS A 2 18.60 -24.98 -20.65
CA LYS A 2 20.04 -25.06 -21.03
C LYS A 2 20.76 -23.70 -20.91
N ARG A 3 20.12 -22.60 -21.31
CA ARG A 3 20.69 -21.23 -21.21
C ARG A 3 20.91 -20.85 -19.75
N ALA A 4 19.94 -21.05 -18.86
CA ALA A 4 20.06 -20.75 -17.45
C ALA A 4 21.20 -21.54 -16.79
N TYR A 5 21.29 -22.85 -17.03
CA TYR A 5 22.34 -23.71 -16.50
C TYR A 5 23.74 -23.36 -17.04
N SER A 6 23.86 -22.75 -18.22
CA SER A 6 25.16 -22.34 -18.76
C SER A 6 25.84 -21.25 -17.92
N TYR A 7 25.09 -20.48 -17.11
CA TYR A 7 25.62 -19.49 -16.19
C TYR A 7 26.35 -20.07 -14.98
N LYS A 8 26.16 -21.37 -14.68
CA LYS A 8 26.77 -22.05 -13.52
C LYS A 8 26.57 -21.27 -12.22
N PHE A 9 25.36 -20.80 -12.00
CA PHE A 9 25.00 -19.90 -10.90
C PHE A 9 25.46 -20.43 -9.54
N ARG A 10 25.91 -19.51 -8.69
CA ARG A 10 26.24 -19.78 -7.27
C ARG A 10 25.63 -18.68 -6.41
N PHE A 11 24.95 -19.07 -5.35
CA PHE A 11 24.46 -18.09 -4.38
C PHE A 11 25.65 -17.37 -3.71
N PRO A 12 25.56 -16.03 -3.52
CA PRO A 12 26.64 -15.26 -2.90
C PRO A 12 26.80 -15.57 -1.41
N SER A 13 25.77 -16.10 -0.76
CA SER A 13 25.80 -16.44 0.67
C SER A 13 24.88 -17.64 0.99
N TYR A 14 25.13 -18.28 2.15
CA TYR A 14 24.23 -19.29 2.70
C TYR A 14 22.81 -18.74 2.92
N MET A 15 22.68 -17.50 3.41
CA MET A 15 21.39 -16.88 3.65
C MET A 15 20.57 -16.72 2.37
N SER A 16 21.21 -16.33 1.27
CA SER A 16 20.56 -16.22 -0.04
C SER A 16 20.05 -17.58 -0.53
N ALA A 17 20.88 -18.62 -0.42
CA ALA A 17 20.49 -19.98 -0.77
C ALA A 17 19.35 -20.48 0.11
N LYS A 18 19.49 -20.33 1.43
CA LYS A 18 18.45 -20.72 2.38
C LYS A 18 17.13 -20.03 2.10
N LYS A 19 17.13 -18.71 1.89
CA LYS A 19 15.92 -17.93 1.56
C LYS A 19 15.25 -18.44 0.29
N PHE A 20 16.03 -18.71 -0.76
CA PHE A 20 15.47 -19.26 -2.00
C PHE A 20 14.79 -20.62 -1.75
N TYR A 21 15.49 -21.56 -1.15
CA TYR A 21 14.94 -22.91 -0.94
C TYR A 21 13.80 -22.95 0.08
N ASP A 22 13.83 -22.11 1.11
CA ASP A 22 12.76 -22.07 2.11
C ASP A 22 11.47 -21.43 1.55
N SER A 23 11.59 -20.39 0.73
CA SER A 23 10.46 -19.54 0.35
C SER A 23 10.01 -19.68 -1.10
N TYR A 24 10.92 -19.89 -2.06
CA TYR A 24 10.62 -19.78 -3.49
C TYR A 24 10.63 -21.10 -4.25
N ALA A 25 11.55 -22.02 -3.93
CA ALA A 25 11.65 -23.28 -4.64
C ALA A 25 10.40 -24.14 -4.46
N LEU A 26 9.90 -24.70 -5.55
CA LEU A 26 8.81 -25.67 -5.52
C LEU A 26 9.24 -26.91 -4.73
N LYS A 27 8.35 -27.42 -3.89
CA LYS A 27 8.56 -28.57 -3.03
C LYS A 27 7.51 -29.64 -3.27
N THR A 28 7.82 -30.85 -2.85
CA THR A 28 6.82 -31.92 -2.74
C THR A 28 5.74 -31.53 -1.74
N HIS A 29 4.57 -32.16 -1.84
CA HIS A 29 3.42 -31.84 -0.97
C HIS A 29 3.74 -32.05 0.52
N ASP A 30 4.62 -32.98 0.87
CA ASP A 30 5.10 -33.22 2.23
C ASP A 30 6.23 -32.29 2.68
N ASN A 31 6.63 -31.32 1.82
CA ASN A 31 7.72 -30.36 2.02
C ASN A 31 9.12 -30.96 2.27
N LYS A 32 9.32 -32.25 1.98
CA LYS A 32 10.59 -32.92 2.27
C LYS A 32 11.62 -32.82 1.15
N HIS A 33 11.17 -32.62 -0.08
CA HIS A 33 12.07 -32.58 -1.23
C HIS A 33 11.84 -31.30 -2.06
N PHE A 34 12.94 -30.69 -2.52
CA PHE A 34 12.91 -29.57 -3.47
C PHE A 34 12.79 -30.14 -4.89
N LEU A 35 11.88 -29.56 -5.67
CA LEU A 35 11.61 -29.94 -7.06
C LEU A 35 12.29 -29.00 -8.06
N GLU A 36 12.74 -27.84 -7.60
CA GLU A 36 13.35 -26.80 -8.41
C GLU A 36 14.69 -26.36 -7.82
N ARG A 37 15.64 -26.07 -8.70
CA ARG A 37 16.81 -25.26 -8.43
C ARG A 37 16.52 -23.80 -8.83
N TYR A 38 17.46 -22.90 -8.53
CA TYR A 38 17.34 -21.49 -8.88
C TYR A 38 17.17 -21.30 -10.40
N GLU A 39 17.98 -22.00 -11.19
CA GLU A 39 17.93 -21.98 -12.65
C GLU A 39 16.59 -22.47 -13.20
N ASP A 40 15.98 -23.48 -12.57
CA ASP A 40 14.67 -24.02 -12.98
C ASP A 40 13.59 -22.97 -12.74
N ARG A 41 13.53 -22.39 -11.52
CA ARG A 41 12.54 -21.38 -11.17
C ARG A 41 12.62 -20.16 -12.09
N LEU A 42 13.82 -19.63 -12.33
CA LEU A 42 14.00 -18.50 -13.23
C LEU A 42 13.67 -18.82 -14.69
N SER A 43 13.95 -20.06 -15.13
CA SER A 43 13.55 -20.51 -16.47
C SER A 43 12.02 -20.53 -16.63
N VAL A 44 11.29 -20.98 -15.61
CA VAL A 44 9.81 -20.98 -15.64
C VAL A 44 9.26 -19.55 -15.65
N VAL A 45 9.80 -18.66 -14.83
CA VAL A 45 9.43 -17.23 -14.82
C VAL A 45 9.67 -16.59 -16.18
N ALA A 46 10.85 -16.82 -16.78
CA ALA A 46 11.20 -16.26 -18.07
C ALA A 46 10.32 -16.80 -19.22
N LEU A 47 9.99 -18.09 -19.21
CA LEU A 47 9.07 -18.69 -20.19
C LEU A 47 7.65 -18.13 -20.05
N PHE A 48 7.22 -17.87 -18.84
CA PHE A 48 5.93 -17.23 -18.58
C PHE A 48 5.86 -15.82 -19.21
N PHE A 49 6.90 -14.99 -18.97
CA PHE A 49 6.97 -13.66 -19.56
C PHE A 49 7.17 -13.65 -21.07
N GLY A 50 7.88 -14.63 -21.58
CA GLY A 50 8.05 -14.81 -23.03
C GLY A 50 6.75 -15.14 -23.77
N ASN A 51 5.71 -15.57 -23.04
CA ASN A 51 4.35 -15.82 -23.57
C ASN A 51 4.33 -16.60 -24.90
N GLY A 52 5.15 -17.65 -25.00
CA GLY A 52 5.31 -18.48 -26.19
C GLY A 52 6.45 -18.03 -27.12
N ASP A 53 7.04 -16.87 -26.95
CA ASP A 53 8.23 -16.45 -27.66
C ASP A 53 9.51 -16.90 -26.92
N VAL A 54 10.23 -17.82 -27.56
CA VAL A 54 11.47 -18.40 -26.98
C VAL A 54 12.62 -17.39 -26.96
N GLU A 55 12.72 -16.54 -27.97
CA GLU A 55 13.78 -15.52 -28.04
C GLU A 55 13.59 -14.46 -26.94
N GLU A 56 12.36 -14.02 -26.73
CA GLU A 56 12.05 -13.12 -25.59
C GLU A 56 12.33 -13.80 -24.24
N ALA A 57 11.92 -15.05 -24.08
CA ALA A 57 12.21 -15.80 -22.85
C ALA A 57 13.72 -15.93 -22.58
N LEU A 58 14.55 -16.07 -23.61
CA LEU A 58 16.01 -16.13 -23.46
C LEU A 58 16.59 -14.81 -22.96
N LYS A 59 16.06 -13.67 -23.41
CA LYS A 59 16.48 -12.35 -22.92
C LYS A 59 16.14 -12.16 -21.44
N TYR A 60 14.93 -12.57 -21.02
CA TYR A 60 14.57 -12.59 -19.59
C TYR A 60 15.49 -13.49 -18.78
N ILE A 61 15.84 -14.67 -19.28
CA ILE A 61 16.79 -15.56 -18.60
C ILE A 61 18.13 -14.86 -18.40
N ASP A 62 18.66 -14.19 -19.40
CA ASP A 62 19.94 -13.49 -19.31
C ASP A 62 19.92 -12.39 -18.24
N LEU A 63 18.86 -11.58 -18.20
CA LEU A 63 18.72 -10.52 -17.20
C LEU A 63 18.57 -11.07 -15.77
N LEU A 64 17.82 -12.15 -15.60
CA LEU A 64 17.58 -12.79 -14.31
C LEU A 64 18.84 -13.52 -13.81
N MET A 65 19.53 -14.27 -14.67
CA MET A 65 20.72 -15.06 -14.30
C MET A 65 21.94 -14.18 -14.05
N THR A 66 22.06 -13.02 -14.72
CA THR A 66 23.09 -12.01 -14.44
C THR A 66 22.72 -11.11 -13.25
N GLN A 67 21.56 -11.34 -12.65
CA GLN A 67 21.06 -10.56 -11.53
C GLN A 67 20.99 -9.03 -11.82
N GLN A 68 20.70 -8.66 -13.05
CA GLN A 68 20.41 -7.27 -13.40
C GLN A 68 19.00 -6.88 -12.98
N TYR A 69 18.07 -7.84 -13.05
CA TYR A 69 16.68 -7.72 -12.68
C TYR A 69 16.28 -8.80 -11.68
N GLN A 70 15.49 -8.43 -10.69
CA GLN A 70 14.88 -9.35 -9.73
C GLN A 70 13.36 -9.11 -9.69
N PRO A 71 12.54 -10.10 -10.07
CA PRO A 71 11.09 -10.03 -9.91
C PRO A 71 10.69 -9.94 -8.44
N ALA A 72 9.55 -9.31 -8.18
CA ALA A 72 8.97 -9.31 -6.83
C ALA A 72 8.60 -10.72 -6.36
N THR A 73 8.42 -10.86 -5.05
CA THR A 73 8.07 -12.15 -4.42
C THR A 73 6.84 -12.81 -5.03
N PRO A 74 5.70 -12.13 -5.28
CA PRO A 74 4.54 -12.77 -5.90
C PRO A 74 4.85 -13.33 -7.27
N THR A 75 5.56 -12.59 -8.10
CA THR A 75 5.99 -13.05 -9.44
C THR A 75 6.91 -14.26 -9.35
N MET A 76 7.91 -14.24 -8.45
CA MET A 76 8.81 -15.37 -8.25
C MET A 76 8.09 -16.63 -7.74
N LEU A 77 7.01 -16.46 -6.99
CA LEU A 77 6.24 -17.58 -6.44
C LEU A 77 5.22 -18.15 -7.41
N ASN A 78 4.61 -17.30 -8.25
CA ASN A 78 3.38 -17.64 -8.96
C ASN A 78 3.55 -17.76 -10.48
N ALA A 79 4.51 -17.05 -11.09
CA ALA A 79 4.68 -17.06 -12.53
C ALA A 79 4.91 -18.49 -13.07
N GLY A 80 4.08 -18.88 -14.05
CA GLY A 80 4.17 -20.17 -14.72
C GLY A 80 3.70 -21.38 -13.91
N LEU A 81 3.05 -21.18 -12.75
CA LEU A 81 2.45 -22.28 -11.98
C LEU A 81 0.96 -22.43 -12.29
N PHE A 82 0.48 -23.67 -12.37
CA PHE A 82 -0.91 -23.98 -12.71
C PHE A 82 -1.94 -23.52 -11.66
N LYS A 83 -1.59 -23.65 -10.39
CA LYS A 83 -2.38 -23.14 -9.24
C LYS A 83 -1.58 -22.06 -8.55
N ALA A 84 -1.46 -20.93 -9.21
CA ALA A 84 -0.73 -19.78 -8.70
C ALA A 84 -1.68 -18.80 -8.00
N GLY A 85 -1.13 -18.01 -7.08
CA GLY A 85 -1.72 -16.73 -6.67
C GLY A 85 -1.47 -15.67 -7.75
N GLU A 86 -1.83 -14.43 -7.44
CA GLU A 86 -1.58 -13.30 -8.33
C GLU A 86 -0.09 -12.89 -8.29
N MET A 87 0.36 -12.22 -9.34
CA MET A 87 1.71 -11.66 -9.42
C MET A 87 1.79 -10.21 -8.92
N VAL A 88 0.65 -9.65 -8.56
CA VAL A 88 0.54 -8.31 -7.98
C VAL A 88 1.12 -8.27 -6.59
N SER A 89 1.95 -7.27 -6.33
CA SER A 89 2.67 -7.12 -5.05
C SER A 89 1.93 -6.26 -4.05
N CYS A 90 1.20 -5.24 -4.52
CA CYS A 90 0.54 -4.26 -3.66
C CYS A 90 -0.84 -3.90 -4.20
N PHE A 91 -1.77 -3.67 -3.27
CA PHE A 91 -3.10 -3.15 -3.53
C PHE A 91 -3.36 -1.95 -2.62
N LEU A 92 -3.92 -0.89 -3.17
CA LEU A 92 -4.32 0.31 -2.46
C LEU A 92 -5.83 0.43 -2.57
N ILE A 93 -6.51 0.55 -1.44
CA ILE A 93 -7.96 0.53 -1.31
C ILE A 93 -8.39 1.81 -0.60
N GLU A 94 -9.35 2.52 -1.16
CA GLU A 94 -10.07 3.57 -0.42
C GLU A 94 -11.27 2.98 0.31
N THR A 95 -11.69 3.62 1.39
CA THR A 95 -12.96 3.29 2.07
C THR A 95 -13.77 4.55 2.25
N GLY A 96 -15.08 4.44 2.07
CA GLY A 96 -16.03 5.44 2.53
C GLY A 96 -16.26 5.34 4.03
N ASP A 97 -17.27 6.05 4.53
CA ASP A 97 -17.57 6.19 5.96
C ASP A 97 -18.74 5.32 6.42
N SER A 98 -19.44 4.64 5.51
CA SER A 98 -20.53 3.73 5.87
C SER A 98 -19.99 2.41 6.44
N LEU A 99 -20.82 1.72 7.25
CA LEU A 99 -20.46 0.40 7.74
C LEU A 99 -20.34 -0.62 6.60
N ASN A 100 -21.11 -0.46 5.53
CA ASN A 100 -21.00 -1.30 4.32
C ASN A 100 -19.66 -1.11 3.64
N ASP A 101 -19.21 0.16 3.46
CA ASP A 101 -17.91 0.47 2.87
C ASP A 101 -16.76 -0.12 3.70
N ILE A 102 -16.79 0.07 5.02
CA ILE A 102 -15.76 -0.42 5.94
C ILE A 102 -15.72 -1.96 5.95
N ASN A 103 -16.87 -2.64 5.93
CA ASN A 103 -16.96 -4.09 5.87
C ASN A 103 -16.45 -4.64 4.52
N MET A 104 -16.88 -4.02 3.42
CA MET A 104 -16.43 -4.42 2.09
C MET A 104 -14.93 -4.20 1.94
N MET A 105 -14.38 -3.04 2.34
CA MET A 105 -12.94 -2.76 2.37
C MET A 105 -12.19 -3.85 3.13
N ASN A 106 -12.63 -4.21 4.34
CA ASN A 106 -11.98 -5.26 5.14
C ASN A 106 -12.06 -6.64 4.47
N SER A 107 -13.19 -6.98 3.87
CA SER A 107 -13.37 -8.23 3.11
C SER A 107 -12.44 -8.27 1.89
N THR A 108 -12.41 -7.21 1.10
CA THR A 108 -11.55 -7.04 -0.08
C THR A 108 -10.07 -7.13 0.32
N ALA A 109 -9.65 -6.41 1.36
CA ALA A 109 -8.29 -6.46 1.88
C ALA A 109 -7.85 -7.88 2.24
N ARG A 110 -8.72 -8.65 2.88
CA ARG A 110 -8.45 -10.06 3.24
C ARG A 110 -8.33 -10.95 2.01
N GLN A 111 -9.22 -10.81 1.03
CA GLN A 111 -9.19 -11.62 -0.20
C GLN A 111 -7.94 -11.33 -1.04
N LEU A 112 -7.61 -10.06 -1.25
CA LEU A 112 -6.43 -9.65 -2.01
C LEU A 112 -5.12 -10.05 -1.30
N SER A 113 -5.06 -9.90 0.03
CA SER A 113 -3.90 -10.34 0.79
C SER A 113 -3.68 -11.86 0.71
N LYS A 114 -4.75 -12.65 0.72
CA LYS A 114 -4.66 -14.12 0.52
C LYS A 114 -3.97 -14.47 -0.80
N LEU A 115 -4.14 -13.66 -1.84
CA LEU A 115 -3.52 -13.86 -3.16
C LEU A 115 -2.03 -13.51 -3.19
N GLY A 116 -1.50 -12.86 -2.16
CA GLY A 116 -0.06 -12.59 -2.02
C GLY A 116 0.35 -11.13 -1.95
N GLY A 117 -0.59 -10.18 -2.12
CA GLY A 117 -0.33 -8.75 -2.09
C GLY A 117 -0.26 -8.14 -0.68
N GLY A 118 0.53 -7.07 -0.55
CA GLY A 118 0.45 -6.15 0.57
C GLY A 118 -0.70 -5.17 0.36
N ILE A 119 -1.41 -4.79 1.43
CA ILE A 119 -2.60 -3.95 1.35
C ILE A 119 -2.31 -2.59 1.99
N SER A 120 -2.75 -1.52 1.35
CA SER A 120 -2.78 -0.17 1.93
C SER A 120 -4.18 0.41 1.86
N ILE A 121 -4.59 1.11 2.92
CA ILE A 121 -5.95 1.59 3.08
C ILE A 121 -5.90 3.05 3.52
N ASN A 122 -6.66 3.91 2.82
CA ASN A 122 -6.87 5.30 3.22
C ASN A 122 -8.06 5.41 4.17
N LEU A 123 -7.83 5.90 5.39
CA LEU A 123 -8.86 6.11 6.41
C LEU A 123 -9.31 7.57 6.54
N THR A 124 -8.81 8.48 5.72
CA THR A 124 -9.05 9.92 5.85
C THR A 124 -10.52 10.30 5.70
N LYS A 125 -11.30 9.52 4.95
CA LYS A 125 -12.74 9.77 4.75
C LYS A 125 -13.62 9.28 5.91
N THR A 126 -13.09 8.39 6.76
CA THR A 126 -13.87 7.85 7.88
C THR A 126 -14.05 8.90 8.96
N ARG A 127 -15.25 8.95 9.56
CA ARG A 127 -15.55 9.95 10.60
C ARG A 127 -14.65 9.78 11.82
N ALA A 128 -14.32 10.92 12.42
CA ALA A 128 -13.50 10.98 13.60
C ALA A 128 -14.30 10.56 14.86
N LYS A 129 -13.58 10.31 15.94
CA LYS A 129 -14.15 10.07 17.25
C LYS A 129 -15.02 11.25 17.71
N ASN A 130 -16.14 10.90 18.35
CA ASN A 130 -17.12 11.86 18.85
C ASN A 130 -17.83 12.68 17.75
N GLU A 131 -17.93 12.19 16.53
CA GLU A 131 -18.85 12.73 15.53
C GLU A 131 -20.25 12.13 15.69
N ASP A 132 -21.19 12.62 14.90
CA ASP A 132 -22.57 12.14 14.91
C ASP A 132 -22.67 10.69 14.38
N LEU A 133 -23.56 9.92 14.97
CA LEU A 133 -23.92 8.58 14.53
C LEU A 133 -25.44 8.43 14.53
N MET A 134 -26.04 8.27 13.36
CA MET A 134 -27.48 8.10 13.19
C MET A 134 -28.34 9.19 13.88
N GLY A 135 -27.89 10.45 13.77
CA GLY A 135 -28.55 11.60 14.41
C GLY A 135 -28.29 11.72 15.92
N ASN A 136 -27.33 10.97 16.45
CA ASN A 136 -26.91 11.05 17.86
C ASN A 136 -25.51 11.65 17.95
N ASP A 137 -25.40 12.82 18.52
CA ASP A 137 -24.13 13.53 18.67
C ASP A 137 -23.08 12.78 19.49
N ASN A 138 -21.82 12.92 19.10
CA ASN A 138 -20.64 12.44 19.85
C ASN A 138 -20.65 10.93 20.14
N LYS A 139 -21.08 10.10 19.20
CA LYS A 139 -21.20 8.62 19.39
C LYS A 139 -20.19 7.80 18.61
N THR A 140 -19.48 8.36 17.63
CA THR A 140 -18.52 7.60 16.84
C THR A 140 -17.26 7.27 17.65
N MET A 141 -16.64 6.15 17.31
CA MET A 141 -15.41 5.65 17.94
C MET A 141 -14.13 6.01 17.17
N GLY A 142 -14.27 6.62 15.98
CA GLY A 142 -13.14 7.03 15.15
C GLY A 142 -12.40 5.89 14.47
N VAL A 143 -11.17 6.17 14.02
CA VAL A 143 -10.36 5.27 13.18
C VAL A 143 -9.75 4.08 13.94
N VAL A 144 -9.51 4.19 15.25
CA VAL A 144 -8.77 3.18 16.01
C VAL A 144 -9.42 1.80 16.01
N PRO A 145 -10.75 1.64 16.20
CA PRO A 145 -11.41 0.34 16.10
C PRO A 145 -11.27 -0.30 14.71
N ILE A 146 -11.30 0.50 13.64
CA ILE A 146 -11.07 0.02 12.27
C ILE A 146 -9.66 -0.52 12.14
N MET A 147 -8.67 0.21 12.64
CA MET A 147 -7.26 -0.21 12.65
C MET A 147 -7.06 -1.51 13.44
N LYS A 148 -7.72 -1.67 14.59
CA LYS A 148 -7.68 -2.92 15.39
C LYS A 148 -8.22 -4.11 14.60
N ASN A 149 -9.33 -3.93 13.91
CA ASN A 149 -9.92 -4.97 13.07
C ASN A 149 -8.97 -5.36 11.93
N LEU A 150 -8.36 -4.39 11.27
CA LEU A 150 -7.37 -4.63 10.23
C LEU A 150 -6.10 -5.33 10.76
N ASP A 151 -5.61 -4.95 11.95
CA ASP A 151 -4.48 -5.62 12.61
C ASP A 151 -4.77 -7.10 12.89
N GLN A 152 -5.98 -7.44 13.29
CA GLN A 152 -6.40 -8.83 13.47
C GLN A 152 -6.58 -9.56 12.12
N SER A 153 -7.15 -8.89 11.13
CA SER A 153 -7.37 -9.45 9.80
C SER A 153 -6.06 -9.87 9.14
N GLN A 154 -5.04 -9.02 9.15
CA GLN A 154 -3.74 -9.36 8.55
C GLN A 154 -3.04 -10.53 9.26
N ARG A 155 -3.18 -10.65 10.58
CA ARG A 155 -2.61 -11.77 11.36
C ARG A 155 -3.28 -13.10 11.04
N HIS A 156 -4.57 -13.08 10.72
CA HIS A 156 -5.33 -14.27 10.34
C HIS A 156 -4.89 -14.82 8.98
N ILE A 157 -4.41 -13.94 8.08
CA ILE A 157 -4.08 -14.32 6.71
C ILE A 157 -2.68 -14.89 6.63
N ASN A 158 -2.59 -16.09 6.05
CA ASN A 158 -1.34 -16.74 5.75
C ASN A 158 -1.29 -17.02 4.24
N GLN A 159 -0.45 -16.29 3.52
CA GLN A 159 -0.29 -16.34 2.07
C GLN A 159 0.34 -17.69 1.64
N GLY A 160 -0.47 -18.74 1.60
CA GLY A 160 -0.04 -20.09 1.22
C GLY A 160 1.01 -20.72 2.16
N GLY A 161 1.08 -20.30 3.42
CA GLY A 161 2.07 -20.78 4.39
C GLY A 161 3.46 -20.18 4.24
N LYS A 162 3.66 -19.26 3.29
CA LYS A 162 4.97 -18.69 2.94
C LYS A 162 5.22 -17.29 3.51
N ARG A 163 4.17 -16.52 3.76
CA ARG A 163 4.24 -15.12 4.23
C ARG A 163 2.96 -14.77 4.99
N GLN A 164 3.07 -13.99 6.07
CA GLN A 164 1.90 -13.41 6.72
C GLN A 164 1.35 -12.23 5.90
N GLY A 165 0.06 -11.98 6.00
CA GLY A 165 -0.56 -10.76 5.47
C GLY A 165 0.07 -9.51 6.06
N SER A 166 0.16 -8.45 5.28
CA SER A 166 0.74 -7.19 5.71
C SER A 166 -0.12 -6.05 5.20
N PHE A 167 -0.61 -5.21 6.15
CA PHE A 167 -1.46 -4.07 5.87
C PHE A 167 -0.82 -2.78 6.35
N ALA A 168 -1.17 -1.68 5.69
CA ALA A 168 -0.91 -0.32 6.14
C ALA A 168 -2.20 0.50 6.13
N THR A 169 -2.28 1.51 6.99
CA THR A 169 -3.33 2.52 6.96
C THR A 169 -2.70 3.90 6.87
N TYR A 170 -3.33 4.77 6.09
CA TYR A 170 -2.92 6.17 5.93
C TYR A 170 -3.99 7.11 6.49
N LEU A 171 -3.53 8.22 7.07
CA LEU A 171 -4.39 9.28 7.57
C LEU A 171 -3.78 10.66 7.23
N ASN A 172 -4.61 11.61 6.81
CA ASN A 172 -4.16 12.99 6.61
C ASN A 172 -3.94 13.67 7.97
N VAL A 173 -2.89 14.48 8.10
CA VAL A 173 -2.52 15.14 9.37
C VAL A 173 -3.57 16.14 9.85
N PHE A 174 -4.48 16.61 9.01
CA PHE A 174 -5.59 17.49 9.37
C PHE A 174 -6.81 16.75 9.92
N HIS A 175 -6.80 15.43 9.94
CA HIS A 175 -7.89 14.62 10.50
C HIS A 175 -7.94 14.74 12.03
N ALA A 176 -9.13 14.86 12.61
CA ALA A 176 -9.30 15.06 14.06
C ALA A 176 -8.73 13.92 14.92
N ASP A 177 -8.66 12.70 14.41
CA ASP A 177 -8.12 11.53 15.12
C ASP A 177 -6.60 11.36 14.96
N ILE A 178 -5.86 12.32 14.41
CA ILE A 178 -4.43 12.14 14.08
C ILE A 178 -3.59 11.73 15.32
N TYR A 179 -3.88 12.27 16.49
CA TYR A 179 -3.17 11.90 17.72
C TYR A 179 -3.51 10.47 18.15
N ASP A 180 -4.80 10.10 18.18
CA ASP A 180 -5.24 8.74 18.50
C ASP A 180 -4.63 7.72 17.52
N PHE A 181 -4.55 8.07 16.22
CA PHE A 181 -3.90 7.26 15.19
C PHE A 181 -2.41 7.03 15.46
N LEU A 182 -1.63 8.07 15.77
CA LEU A 182 -0.21 7.97 16.10
C LEU A 182 0.01 7.18 17.41
N ASP A 183 -0.86 7.40 18.40
CA ASP A 183 -0.78 6.74 19.71
C ASP A 183 -0.92 5.22 19.62
N THR A 184 -1.57 4.69 18.58
CA THR A 184 -1.63 3.24 18.34
C THR A 184 -0.24 2.59 18.23
N LYS A 185 0.81 3.35 17.93
CA LYS A 185 2.20 2.86 17.79
C LYS A 185 3.07 3.08 19.01
N LYS A 186 2.63 3.85 19.99
CA LYS A 186 3.41 4.05 21.22
C LYS A 186 3.67 2.71 21.94
N ILE A 187 4.89 2.52 22.40
CA ILE A 187 5.28 1.31 23.17
C ILE A 187 4.46 1.21 24.46
N SER A 188 4.16 2.36 25.08
CA SER A 188 3.39 2.48 26.32
C SER A 188 1.87 2.51 26.12
N ALA A 189 1.37 2.42 24.89
CA ALA A 189 -0.07 2.43 24.63
C ALA A 189 -0.76 1.22 25.26
N ASP A 190 -1.99 1.44 25.74
CA ASP A 190 -2.87 0.40 26.23
C ASP A 190 -3.08 -0.67 25.15
N GLU A 191 -3.19 -1.94 25.54
CA GLU A 191 -3.41 -3.05 24.59
C GLU A 191 -4.72 -2.88 23.80
N ASP A 192 -5.72 -2.20 24.35
CA ASP A 192 -6.97 -1.90 23.65
C ASP A 192 -6.79 -0.86 22.51
N VAL A 193 -5.77 -0.03 22.58
CA VAL A 193 -5.44 0.99 21.56
C VAL A 193 -4.32 0.50 20.65
N ARG A 194 -3.33 -0.20 21.19
CA ARG A 194 -2.09 -0.55 20.51
C ARG A 194 -2.30 -1.46 19.31
N VAL A 195 -1.73 -1.08 18.16
CA VAL A 195 -1.70 -1.85 16.89
C VAL A 195 -0.27 -2.32 16.65
N LYS A 196 -0.02 -3.62 16.78
CA LYS A 196 1.36 -4.16 16.78
C LYS A 196 1.93 -4.37 15.38
N THR A 197 1.14 -4.93 14.48
CA THR A 197 1.64 -5.39 13.18
C THR A 197 1.17 -4.55 12.00
N LEU A 198 0.06 -3.83 12.12
CA LEU A 198 -0.43 -2.91 11.09
C LEU A 198 0.54 -1.75 10.92
N SER A 199 1.03 -1.49 9.73
CA SER A 199 1.82 -0.30 9.42
C SER A 199 0.94 0.94 9.38
N ILE A 200 1.51 2.10 9.68
CA ILE A 200 0.79 3.37 9.56
C ILE A 200 1.59 4.38 8.73
N GLY A 201 0.89 5.24 8.00
CA GLY A 201 1.44 6.36 7.24
C GLY A 201 0.64 7.64 7.48
N VAL A 202 1.27 8.77 7.34
CA VAL A 202 0.62 10.09 7.38
C VAL A 202 0.80 10.81 6.07
N VAL A 203 -0.26 11.49 5.64
CA VAL A 203 -0.27 12.36 4.47
C VAL A 203 -0.13 13.79 4.95
N ILE A 204 0.90 14.48 4.49
CA ILE A 204 1.31 15.79 4.97
C ILE A 204 1.19 16.81 3.82
N PRO A 205 0.16 17.67 3.83
CA PRO A 205 0.11 18.88 2.99
C PRO A 205 1.17 19.91 3.40
N ASP A 206 1.64 20.73 2.46
CA ASP A 206 2.61 21.81 2.70
C ASP A 206 2.10 22.82 3.73
N LYS A 207 0.80 23.05 3.78
CA LYS A 207 0.14 23.88 4.80
C LYS A 207 0.50 23.51 6.23
N PHE A 208 0.59 22.22 6.57
CA PHE A 208 1.02 21.79 7.91
C PHE A 208 2.45 22.24 8.22
N ILE A 209 3.35 22.07 7.26
CA ILE A 209 4.76 22.47 7.42
C ILE A 209 4.89 23.99 7.54
N GLU A 210 4.11 24.75 6.76
CA GLU A 210 4.07 26.21 6.87
C GLU A 210 3.62 26.68 8.26
N LEU A 211 2.52 26.12 8.76
CA LEU A 211 2.00 26.44 10.09
C LEU A 211 3.02 26.13 11.20
N ALA A 212 3.68 24.97 11.12
CA ALA A 212 4.71 24.57 12.08
C ALA A 212 5.95 25.48 12.00
N ARG A 213 6.43 25.82 10.79
CA ARG A 213 7.55 26.75 10.56
C ARG A 213 7.25 28.12 11.12
N ASP A 214 6.08 28.66 10.81
CA ASP A 214 5.67 30.02 11.17
C ASP A 214 5.13 30.14 12.61
N ASN A 215 5.09 29.04 13.36
CA ASN A 215 4.56 28.96 14.72
C ASN A 215 3.13 29.48 14.84
N LYS A 216 2.29 29.14 13.86
CA LYS A 216 0.87 29.51 13.83
C LYS A 216 0.02 28.35 14.37
N PRO A 217 -1.11 28.62 15.03
CA PRO A 217 -2.01 27.56 15.45
C PRO A 217 -2.59 26.79 14.25
N MET A 218 -2.71 25.48 14.40
CA MET A 218 -3.33 24.59 13.44
C MET A 218 -4.70 24.14 13.94
N TYR A 219 -5.58 23.81 13.01
CA TYR A 219 -6.89 23.23 13.31
C TYR A 219 -7.03 21.87 12.62
N LEU A 220 -7.48 20.88 13.38
CA LEU A 220 -7.90 19.58 12.89
C LEU A 220 -9.38 19.62 12.55
N PHE A 221 -9.79 18.89 11.53
CA PHE A 221 -11.16 18.87 11.02
C PHE A 221 -11.82 17.51 11.19
N TYR A 222 -13.14 17.54 11.28
CA TYR A 222 -14.00 16.38 11.44
C TYR A 222 -14.60 16.00 10.10
N PRO A 223 -14.27 14.80 9.53
CA PRO A 223 -14.64 14.46 8.15
C PRO A 223 -16.14 14.49 7.87
N LYS A 224 -16.95 13.94 8.78
CA LYS A 224 -18.41 13.94 8.61
C LYS A 224 -18.99 15.35 8.62
N ASN A 225 -18.54 16.20 9.53
CA ASN A 225 -18.98 17.60 9.58
C ASN A 225 -18.57 18.36 8.31
N LEU A 226 -17.36 18.11 7.79
CA LEU A 226 -16.91 18.71 6.54
C LEU A 226 -17.77 18.27 5.35
N TRP A 227 -18.06 16.98 5.28
CA TRP A 227 -18.94 16.41 4.25
C TRP A 227 -20.35 16.99 4.30
N ASP A 228 -20.95 17.09 5.49
CA ASP A 228 -22.31 17.60 5.65
C ASP A 228 -22.46 19.06 5.23
N ASN A 229 -21.39 19.88 5.40
CA ASN A 229 -21.43 21.30 5.08
C ASN A 229 -21.00 21.62 3.63
N TYR A 230 -20.05 20.83 3.09
CA TYR A 230 -19.42 21.17 1.81
C TYR A 230 -19.46 20.04 0.77
N GLY A 231 -19.83 18.82 1.14
CA GLY A 231 -19.83 17.64 0.25
C GLY A 231 -18.43 17.24 -0.23
N VAL A 232 -17.38 17.56 0.56
CA VAL A 232 -15.99 17.23 0.25
C VAL A 232 -15.32 16.54 1.43
N THR A 233 -14.23 15.84 1.17
CA THR A 233 -13.41 15.20 2.20
C THR A 233 -12.03 15.83 2.29
N ILE A 234 -11.33 15.64 3.42
CA ILE A 234 -10.02 16.26 3.70
C ILE A 234 -8.99 15.92 2.62
N ASP A 235 -9.01 14.70 2.09
CA ASP A 235 -8.07 14.20 1.09
C ASP A 235 -8.43 14.59 -0.36
N GLU A 236 -9.57 15.22 -0.58
CA GLU A 236 -10.01 15.71 -1.90
C GLU A 236 -9.69 17.18 -2.11
N ILE A 237 -9.65 17.96 -1.03
CA ILE A 237 -9.42 19.40 -1.09
C ILE A 237 -7.91 19.73 -1.08
N ASP A 238 -7.57 20.91 -1.61
CA ASP A 238 -6.26 21.52 -1.45
C ASP A 238 -6.26 22.38 -0.16
N MET A 239 -5.40 22.01 0.80
CA MET A 239 -5.35 22.69 2.08
C MET A 239 -4.81 24.13 1.98
N ASP A 240 -4.02 24.46 0.97
CA ASP A 240 -3.55 25.83 0.77
C ASP A 240 -4.70 26.77 0.39
N GLU A 241 -5.65 26.27 -0.40
CA GLU A 241 -6.82 27.02 -0.83
C GLU A 241 -7.94 27.03 0.23
N TRP A 242 -8.16 25.89 0.91
CA TRP A 242 -9.34 25.68 1.75
C TRP A 242 -9.13 26.02 3.22
N TYR A 243 -7.91 26.00 3.72
CA TYR A 243 -7.64 26.11 5.16
C TYR A 243 -8.25 27.38 5.78
N ASP A 244 -8.01 28.56 5.18
CA ASP A 244 -8.51 29.82 5.70
C ASP A 244 -10.05 29.92 5.64
N LYS A 245 -10.66 29.33 4.62
CA LYS A 245 -12.12 29.20 4.52
C LYS A 245 -12.68 28.36 5.67
N LEU A 246 -12.09 27.20 5.92
CA LEU A 246 -12.56 26.26 6.94
C LEU A 246 -12.39 26.81 8.37
N ILE A 247 -11.28 27.49 8.67
CA ILE A 247 -11.04 28.02 10.02
C ILE A 247 -11.94 29.20 10.35
N ASN A 248 -12.38 29.97 9.35
CA ASN A 248 -13.25 31.13 9.53
C ASN A 248 -14.75 30.79 9.49
N ASP A 249 -15.11 29.58 9.07
CA ASP A 249 -16.50 29.14 9.04
C ASP A 249 -16.95 28.65 10.43
N PRO A 250 -17.99 29.26 11.06
CA PRO A 250 -18.47 28.84 12.37
C PRO A 250 -19.18 27.48 12.36
N GLU A 251 -19.72 27.03 11.22
CA GLU A 251 -20.40 25.73 11.08
C GLU A 251 -19.41 24.56 11.03
N ILE A 252 -18.14 24.83 10.70
CA ILE A 252 -17.10 23.80 10.64
C ILE A 252 -16.57 23.50 12.03
N ARG A 253 -16.82 22.27 12.45
CA ARG A 253 -16.26 21.72 13.69
C ARG A 253 -14.76 21.53 13.55
N LYS A 254 -13.99 22.08 14.47
CA LYS A 254 -12.51 22.06 14.43
C LYS A 254 -11.90 22.02 15.81
N GLN A 255 -10.74 21.42 15.92
CA GLN A 255 -9.96 21.36 17.14
C GLN A 255 -8.64 22.10 16.95
N LYS A 256 -8.39 23.12 17.80
CA LYS A 256 -7.14 23.87 17.76
C LYS A 256 -6.01 23.08 18.41
N ILE A 257 -4.86 23.00 17.73
CA ILE A 257 -3.62 22.38 18.23
C ILE A 257 -2.40 23.24 17.94
N ASP A 258 -1.27 22.89 18.53
CA ASP A 258 0.05 23.37 18.13
C ASP A 258 0.63 22.40 17.06
N PRO A 259 0.93 22.86 15.83
CA PRO A 259 1.48 22.00 14.79
C PRO A 259 2.90 21.51 15.10
N ARG A 260 3.65 22.21 15.93
CA ARG A 260 5.00 21.75 16.39
C ARG A 260 4.90 20.57 17.32
N ASP A 261 3.93 20.57 18.24
CA ASP A 261 3.66 19.42 19.10
C ASP A 261 3.29 18.18 18.26
N LEU A 262 2.48 18.35 17.22
CA LEU A 262 2.14 17.27 16.29
C LEU A 262 3.38 16.77 15.52
N LEU A 263 4.21 17.68 15.03
CA LEU A 263 5.45 17.33 14.32
C LEU A 263 6.43 16.58 15.25
N GLU A 264 6.55 17.02 16.51
CA GLU A 264 7.32 16.32 17.54
C GLU A 264 6.76 14.93 17.82
N GLN A 265 5.43 14.80 17.98
CA GLN A 265 4.75 13.51 18.16
C GLN A 265 5.03 12.55 17.01
N ILE A 266 4.95 13.01 15.75
CA ILE A 266 5.28 12.22 14.56
C ILE A 266 6.74 11.73 14.66
N SER A 267 7.67 12.64 14.98
CA SER A 267 9.10 12.34 15.03
C SER A 267 9.43 11.35 16.15
N ILE A 268 8.86 11.52 17.34
CA ILE A 268 9.02 10.59 18.47
C ILE A 268 8.49 9.21 18.10
N THR A 269 7.29 9.16 17.50
CA THR A 269 6.68 7.89 17.08
C THR A 269 7.55 7.17 16.05
N GLN A 270 8.20 7.91 15.13
CA GLN A 270 9.16 7.35 14.18
C GLN A 270 10.41 6.78 14.85
N ILE A 271 10.97 7.48 15.83
CA ILE A 271 12.16 7.01 16.56
C ILE A 271 11.82 5.73 17.35
N GLU A 272 10.67 5.67 18.00
CA GLU A 272 10.27 4.54 18.84
C GLU A 272 9.85 3.29 18.04
N SER A 273 9.16 3.47 16.91
CA SER A 273 8.48 2.37 16.21
C SER A 273 8.88 2.19 14.75
N GLY A 274 9.57 3.15 14.14
CA GLY A 274 9.82 3.20 12.69
C GLY A 274 8.62 3.70 11.89
N TYR A 275 7.53 4.10 12.53
CA TYR A 275 6.30 4.62 11.93
C TYR A 275 5.99 6.03 12.47
N PRO A 276 5.17 6.82 11.77
CA PRO A 276 4.51 6.57 10.49
C PRO A 276 5.45 6.74 9.29
N TYR A 277 5.07 6.14 8.15
CA TYR A 277 5.58 6.57 6.86
C TYR A 277 5.09 7.99 6.56
N ILE A 278 5.83 8.75 5.75
CA ILE A 278 5.49 10.12 5.38
C ILE A 278 5.22 10.19 3.87
N MET A 279 4.09 10.77 3.50
CA MET A 279 3.79 11.17 2.13
C MET A 279 3.58 12.69 2.08
N PHE A 280 4.41 13.41 1.35
CA PHE A 280 4.25 14.85 1.11
C PHE A 280 3.26 15.08 -0.02
N GLU A 281 2.04 15.45 0.34
CA GLU A 281 0.88 15.45 -0.55
C GLU A 281 1.06 16.36 -1.77
N ASP A 282 1.48 17.60 -1.55
CA ASP A 282 1.58 18.59 -2.62
C ASP A 282 2.72 18.28 -3.58
N ASN A 283 3.86 17.84 -3.06
CA ASN A 283 4.97 17.39 -3.91
C ASN A 283 4.61 16.21 -4.80
N VAL A 284 3.83 15.26 -4.27
CA VAL A 284 3.35 14.11 -5.03
C VAL A 284 2.37 14.56 -6.11
N ASN A 285 1.41 15.41 -5.76
CA ASN A 285 0.35 15.82 -6.67
C ASN A 285 0.80 16.83 -7.72
N LYS A 286 1.96 17.45 -7.56
CA LYS A 286 2.53 18.37 -8.54
C LYS A 286 2.93 17.70 -9.85
N ASP A 287 3.47 16.48 -9.79
CA ASP A 287 4.13 15.85 -10.94
C ASP A 287 3.76 14.36 -11.16
N HIS A 288 2.63 13.84 -10.62
CA HIS A 288 2.28 12.45 -10.87
C HIS A 288 1.68 12.24 -12.28
N ALA A 289 1.84 11.03 -12.81
CA ALA A 289 1.53 10.71 -14.21
C ALA A 289 0.04 10.84 -14.59
N LEU A 290 -0.88 10.80 -13.62
CA LEU A 290 -2.33 10.83 -13.80
C LEU A 290 -2.97 12.11 -13.21
N ASN A 291 -2.24 13.22 -13.14
CA ASN A 291 -2.72 14.48 -12.57
C ASN A 291 -3.95 15.07 -13.28
N ASN A 292 -4.19 14.66 -14.51
CA ASN A 292 -5.38 15.04 -15.27
C ASN A 292 -6.67 14.28 -14.85
N LEU A 293 -6.54 13.19 -14.09
CA LEU A 293 -7.68 12.42 -13.58
C LEU A 293 -8.08 12.83 -12.17
N GLY A 294 -7.12 13.15 -11.32
CA GLY A 294 -7.37 13.56 -9.96
C GLY A 294 -6.14 13.47 -9.06
N LYS A 295 -6.37 13.53 -7.75
CA LYS A 295 -5.36 13.66 -6.70
C LYS A 295 -4.92 12.28 -6.18
N VAL A 296 -3.61 12.12 -5.94
CA VAL A 296 -3.07 11.01 -5.16
C VAL A 296 -3.29 11.31 -3.67
N LYS A 297 -4.00 10.43 -2.98
CA LYS A 297 -4.48 10.67 -1.60
C LYS A 297 -3.67 9.91 -0.55
N PHE A 298 -3.01 8.81 -0.93
CA PHE A 298 -2.19 7.97 -0.05
C PHE A 298 -1.23 7.11 -0.87
N SER A 299 -0.39 6.32 -0.21
CA SER A 299 0.57 5.43 -0.86
C SER A 299 0.36 3.97 -0.43
N ASN A 300 1.13 3.05 -1.01
CA ASN A 300 1.10 1.63 -0.68
C ASN A 300 1.85 1.32 0.64
N LEU A 301 1.89 0.04 0.98
CA LEU A 301 2.55 -0.48 2.19
C LEU A 301 4.02 -0.05 2.33
N CYS A 302 4.75 0.09 1.21
CA CYS A 302 6.17 0.47 1.20
C CYS A 302 6.41 1.94 0.79
N SER A 303 5.34 2.72 0.55
CA SER A 303 5.34 4.16 0.24
C SER A 303 6.00 4.55 -1.10
N GLU A 304 6.00 3.64 -2.10
CA GLU A 304 6.56 3.92 -3.43
C GLU A 304 5.52 4.07 -4.54
N ILE A 305 4.23 3.75 -4.29
CA ILE A 305 3.18 3.84 -5.30
C ILE A 305 2.38 5.12 -5.10
N LEU A 306 2.36 5.94 -6.14
CA LEU A 306 1.73 7.25 -6.17
C LEU A 306 0.81 7.32 -7.40
N GLN A 307 -0.43 6.86 -7.24
CA GLN A 307 -1.42 6.78 -8.31
C GLN A 307 -2.79 7.30 -7.85
N TYR A 308 -3.59 7.75 -8.81
CA TYR A 308 -4.96 8.15 -8.60
C TYR A 308 -5.84 6.95 -8.27
N SER A 309 -6.77 7.13 -7.34
CA SER A 309 -7.80 6.16 -6.95
C SER A 309 -9.14 6.83 -6.71
N GLU A 310 -10.21 6.06 -6.83
CA GLU A 310 -11.57 6.49 -6.54
C GLU A 310 -12.21 5.56 -5.49
N VAL A 311 -12.91 6.16 -4.53
CA VAL A 311 -13.60 5.40 -3.50
C VAL A 311 -14.83 4.70 -4.08
N SER A 312 -15.00 3.42 -3.73
CA SER A 312 -16.26 2.72 -3.97
C SER A 312 -17.24 3.00 -2.83
N GLN A 313 -18.53 3.09 -3.15
CA GLN A 313 -19.62 3.27 -2.19
C GLN A 313 -20.54 2.06 -2.27
N TYR A 314 -20.71 1.38 -1.17
CA TYR A 314 -21.55 0.19 -1.07
C TYR A 314 -22.84 0.54 -0.33
N THR A 315 -23.96 0.33 -1.01
CA THR A 315 -25.28 0.72 -0.54
C THR A 315 -25.99 -0.42 0.18
N ASP A 316 -27.19 -0.15 0.70
CA ASP A 316 -28.05 -1.16 1.26
C ASP A 316 -28.80 -1.94 0.16
N TYR A 317 -29.60 -2.92 0.55
CA TYR A 317 -30.39 -3.71 -0.38
C TYR A 317 -31.32 -2.82 -1.22
N ASP A 318 -31.47 -3.19 -2.49
CA ASP A 318 -32.29 -2.50 -3.50
C ASP A 318 -31.72 -1.16 -4.03
N GLU A 319 -30.48 -0.80 -3.70
CA GLU A 319 -29.78 0.33 -4.27
C GLU A 319 -28.54 -0.13 -5.04
N GLU A 320 -28.11 0.63 -6.05
CA GLU A 320 -26.93 0.29 -6.86
C GLU A 320 -25.65 0.79 -6.19
N ASP A 321 -24.64 -0.08 -6.10
CA ASP A 321 -23.30 0.29 -5.66
C ASP A 321 -22.61 1.21 -6.69
N ILE A 322 -21.82 2.15 -6.21
CA ILE A 322 -20.91 2.97 -7.04
C ILE A 322 -19.52 2.36 -6.91
N ILE A 323 -19.02 1.80 -8.00
CA ILE A 323 -17.70 1.16 -8.00
C ILE A 323 -16.67 2.14 -8.53
N GLY A 324 -15.74 2.49 -7.66
CA GLY A 324 -14.57 3.34 -7.96
C GLY A 324 -13.38 2.54 -8.50
N GLN A 325 -12.19 3.08 -8.35
CA GLN A 325 -10.95 2.49 -8.85
C GLN A 325 -9.95 2.25 -7.71
N ASP A 326 -9.72 0.99 -7.38
CA ASP A 326 -8.58 0.58 -6.56
C ASP A 326 -7.30 0.49 -7.39
N ILE A 327 -6.15 0.55 -6.73
CA ILE A 327 -4.85 0.49 -7.37
C ILE A 327 -4.23 -0.89 -7.13
N SER A 328 -3.65 -1.46 -8.18
CA SER A 328 -2.79 -2.63 -8.08
C SER A 328 -1.42 -2.36 -8.70
N CYS A 329 -0.36 -3.00 -8.18
CA CYS A 329 0.99 -2.75 -8.64
C CYS A 329 1.81 -4.04 -8.72
N ASN A 330 2.45 -4.23 -9.88
CA ASN A 330 3.51 -5.20 -10.08
C ASN A 330 4.87 -4.55 -9.82
N LEU A 331 5.71 -5.21 -9.06
CA LEU A 331 7.01 -4.70 -8.66
C LEU A 331 8.15 -5.55 -9.22
N GLY A 332 9.28 -4.90 -9.43
CA GLY A 332 10.56 -5.51 -9.74
C GLY A 332 11.69 -4.60 -9.30
N SER A 333 12.87 -5.17 -9.12
CA SER A 333 14.05 -4.41 -8.67
C SER A 333 15.17 -4.52 -9.69
N LEU A 334 15.84 -3.41 -9.95
CA LEU A 334 17.09 -3.37 -10.72
C LEU A 334 18.28 -3.40 -9.78
N ASN A 335 19.23 -4.28 -10.05
CA ASN A 335 20.53 -4.21 -9.42
C ASN A 335 21.40 -3.23 -10.19
N ILE A 336 21.43 -1.98 -9.73
CA ILE A 336 22.13 -0.88 -10.43
C ILE A 336 23.60 -1.21 -10.70
N GLY A 337 24.31 -1.86 -9.75
CA GLY A 337 25.70 -2.25 -9.93
C GLY A 337 25.88 -3.21 -11.12
N ASN A 338 25.04 -4.24 -11.21
CA ASN A 338 25.12 -5.20 -12.31
C ASN A 338 24.66 -4.61 -13.64
N VAL A 339 23.60 -3.80 -13.64
CA VAL A 339 23.08 -3.13 -14.85
C VAL A 339 24.13 -2.18 -15.42
N MET A 340 24.74 -1.33 -14.58
CA MET A 340 25.76 -0.38 -15.02
C MET A 340 27.05 -1.07 -15.49
N ASN A 341 27.45 -2.16 -14.86
CA ASN A 341 28.60 -2.95 -15.27
C ASN A 341 28.41 -3.61 -16.65
N ASN A 342 27.18 -4.04 -16.95
CA ASN A 342 26.83 -4.64 -18.24
C ASN A 342 26.51 -3.62 -19.33
N LYS A 343 26.44 -2.32 -18.99
CA LYS A 343 26.13 -1.20 -19.90
C LYS A 343 24.84 -1.39 -20.70
N ASP A 344 23.86 -2.07 -20.13
CA ASP A 344 22.60 -2.45 -20.78
C ASP A 344 21.39 -1.92 -20.01
N PHE A 345 21.49 -0.69 -19.52
CA PHE A 345 20.45 -0.06 -18.69
C PHE A 345 19.13 0.07 -19.46
N GLU A 346 19.18 0.56 -20.69
CA GLU A 346 17.98 0.81 -21.50
C GLU A 346 17.17 -0.48 -21.75
N ASN A 347 17.82 -1.55 -22.20
CA ASN A 347 17.16 -2.83 -22.42
C ASN A 347 16.63 -3.42 -21.10
N THR A 348 17.39 -3.33 -20.02
CA THR A 348 16.95 -3.85 -18.73
C THR A 348 15.70 -3.14 -18.24
N VAL A 349 15.64 -1.81 -18.35
CA VAL A 349 14.43 -1.01 -18.01
C VAL A 349 13.28 -1.35 -18.93
N ARG A 350 13.51 -1.51 -20.24
CA ARG A 350 12.48 -1.92 -21.19
C ARG A 350 11.87 -3.28 -20.82
N TYR A 351 12.69 -4.27 -20.51
CA TYR A 351 12.18 -5.59 -20.11
C TYR A 351 11.47 -5.57 -18.77
N LEU A 352 11.93 -4.77 -17.80
CA LEU A 352 11.19 -4.53 -16.56
C LEU A 352 9.80 -3.94 -16.85
N SER A 353 9.72 -2.94 -17.72
CA SER A 353 8.46 -2.30 -18.09
C SER A 353 7.47 -3.27 -18.76
N LEU A 354 7.94 -4.15 -19.66
CA LEU A 354 7.09 -5.13 -20.36
C LEU A 354 6.42 -6.12 -19.41
N ILE A 355 7.06 -6.48 -18.29
CA ILE A 355 6.49 -7.36 -17.27
C ILE A 355 5.25 -6.71 -16.63
N HIS A 356 5.30 -5.39 -16.41
CA HIS A 356 4.19 -4.64 -15.81
C HIS A 356 2.99 -4.46 -16.75
N ILE A 357 3.20 -4.52 -18.06
CA ILE A 357 2.14 -4.35 -19.07
C ILE A 357 1.34 -5.65 -19.28
N SER A 358 1.95 -6.82 -19.09
CA SER A 358 1.32 -8.11 -19.40
C SER A 358 0.34 -8.62 -18.34
N GLU A 359 0.28 -8.00 -17.16
CA GLU A 359 -0.50 -8.48 -16.01
C GLU A 359 -1.90 -7.87 -15.83
N PRO A 360 -2.22 -6.62 -16.23
CA PRO A 360 -3.50 -5.99 -15.91
C PRO A 360 -4.73 -6.69 -16.47
N THR A 361 -4.56 -7.52 -17.50
CA THR A 361 -5.68 -8.17 -18.21
C THR A 361 -6.30 -9.36 -17.49
N ARG A 362 -5.70 -9.90 -16.44
CA ARG A 362 -6.24 -11.04 -15.67
C ARG A 362 -7.04 -10.65 -14.44
N LEU A 363 -6.87 -9.44 -13.91
CA LEU A 363 -7.60 -8.96 -12.73
C LEU A 363 -9.08 -8.62 -13.00
N LEU A 364 -9.49 -8.53 -14.26
CA LEU A 364 -10.87 -8.24 -14.67
C LEU A 364 -11.80 -9.46 -14.71
N SER A 365 -11.36 -10.61 -14.20
CA SER A 365 -12.14 -11.86 -14.23
C SER A 365 -12.40 -12.46 -12.85
N ILE A 366 -12.44 -11.64 -11.78
CA ILE A 366 -12.88 -12.06 -10.44
C ILE A 366 -14.30 -11.58 -10.20
#